data_687bcfe39ae45aff169cb096e19d7665
#
_entry.id   687bcfe39ae45aff169cb096e19d7665
#
_cell.length_a   1.000
_cell.length_b   1.000
_cell.length_c   1.000
_cell.angle_alpha   90.00
_cell.angle_beta   90.00
_cell.angle_gamma   90.00
#
_symmetry.space_group_name_H-M   'P 1'
#
loop_
_entity.id
_entity.type
_entity.pdbx_description
1 polymer ?
#
loop_
_entity_poly.entity_id
_entity_poly.type
_entity_poly.pdbx_seq_one_letter_code
_entity_poly.pdbx_strand_id
1 'polypeptide(L)'
;MCDFGFPDGVFWPWKGDKGALKVYVVFYPKMAGDRHTMAVKFHILLLNGPNINMLGTREPEKYGPLTLAEIVNRLTSEAAALNVSLDHLQSNAEHALIDRIHQAKDNVDYILINPAAFTHTSVAIRDALLAVNIPFIEIHLSNVHAREPFRQHSYLSDVAAGVICGLGADGYSYALQTAVKRLSQSH
;
A
#
# COMPACT_ATOMS: atom_id res chain seq x y z
N MET A 1 16.12 35.37 41.03
CA MET A 1 14.90 34.89 41.67
C MET A 1 13.78 35.08 40.66
N CYS A 2 13.53 34.07 39.83
CA CYS A 2 12.39 34.08 38.94
C CYS A 2 11.65 32.77 39.17
N ASP A 3 10.46 32.93 39.71
CA ASP A 3 9.53 31.86 40.08
C ASP A 3 8.85 31.32 38.82
N PHE A 4 9.16 30.07 38.45
CA PHE A 4 8.42 29.34 37.43
C PHE A 4 7.49 28.35 38.11
N GLY A 5 6.22 28.76 38.27
CA GLY A 5 5.16 27.88 38.73
C GLY A 5 4.92 26.72 37.78
N PHE A 6 5.13 25.51 38.25
CA PHE A 6 4.72 24.27 37.58
C PHE A 6 3.38 23.81 38.15
N PRO A 7 2.39 23.48 37.31
CA PRO A 7 1.15 22.88 37.78
C PRO A 7 1.35 21.40 38.08
N ASP A 8 0.88 21.02 39.21
CA ASP A 8 0.60 19.73 39.84
C ASP A 8 1.08 18.45 39.12
N GLY A 9 2.30 18.01 39.48
CA GLY A 9 2.79 16.67 39.24
C GLY A 9 2.68 15.81 40.51
N VAL A 10 1.98 14.72 40.48
CA VAL A 10 1.84 13.78 41.59
C VAL A 10 3.18 13.07 41.84
N PHE A 11 3.77 13.32 43.01
CA PHE A 11 4.98 12.68 43.49
C PHE A 11 4.63 11.42 44.27
N TRP A 12 5.21 10.26 43.87
CA TRP A 12 5.28 9.07 44.70
C TRP A 12 6.72 8.88 45.20
N PRO A 13 6.98 8.91 46.53
CA PRO A 13 8.30 8.65 47.06
C PRO A 13 8.51 7.13 47.16
N TRP A 14 9.45 6.61 46.36
CA TRP A 14 10.00 5.25 46.58
C TRP A 14 11.17 5.30 47.52
N LYS A 15 11.06 4.62 48.69
CA LYS A 15 12.16 4.40 49.64
C LYS A 15 12.86 3.09 49.29
N GLY A 16 14.07 3.17 48.75
CA GLY A 16 14.96 2.04 48.55
C GLY A 16 16.36 2.45 49.03
N ASP A 17 16.95 1.60 49.93
CA ASP A 17 18.22 1.81 50.59
C ASP A 17 19.40 1.52 49.64
N LYS A 18 20.45 2.36 49.75
CA LYS A 18 21.83 2.22 49.25
C LYS A 18 22.10 2.45 47.74
N GLY A 19 22.67 3.61 47.48
CA GLY A 19 23.39 3.92 46.21
C GLY A 19 22.55 4.65 45.16
N ALA A 20 22.40 5.94 45.36
CA ALA A 20 21.46 6.77 44.59
C ALA A 20 21.88 6.97 43.13
N LEU A 21 21.32 6.15 42.23
CA LEU A 21 21.10 6.56 40.86
C LEU A 21 19.74 7.31 40.81
N LYS A 22 19.76 8.62 40.72
CA LYS A 22 18.53 9.39 40.53
C LYS A 22 18.02 9.17 39.10
N VAL A 23 17.06 8.27 38.93
CA VAL A 23 16.34 8.10 37.67
C VAL A 23 15.26 9.16 37.64
N TYR A 24 15.43 10.17 36.83
CA TYR A 24 14.37 11.14 36.53
C TYR A 24 13.46 10.53 35.44
N VAL A 25 12.29 10.04 35.83
CA VAL A 25 11.25 9.69 34.88
C VAL A 25 10.55 11.01 34.48
N VAL A 26 10.90 11.52 33.33
CA VAL A 26 10.19 12.66 32.75
C VAL A 26 8.91 12.12 32.10
N PHE A 27 7.79 12.27 32.77
CA PHE A 27 6.49 12.10 32.14
C PHE A 27 6.25 13.30 31.22
N TYR A 28 6.36 13.10 29.92
CA TYR A 28 5.77 14.02 28.97
C TYR A 28 4.25 13.92 29.10
N PRO A 29 3.54 15.01 29.44
CA PRO A 29 2.09 14.98 29.36
C PRO A 29 1.74 14.62 27.91
N LYS A 30 0.94 13.58 27.73
CA LYS A 30 0.35 13.22 26.45
C LYS A 30 -0.41 14.48 26.02
N MET A 31 0.16 15.25 25.10
CA MET A 31 -0.54 16.35 24.49
C MET A 31 -1.80 15.73 23.89
N ALA A 32 -2.93 15.98 24.52
CA ALA A 32 -4.25 15.77 23.95
C ALA A 32 -4.43 16.84 22.86
N GLY A 33 -3.62 16.73 21.82
CA GLY A 33 -3.93 17.34 20.55
C GLY A 33 -5.06 16.50 19.98
N ASP A 34 -6.20 17.12 19.77
CA ASP A 34 -7.27 16.62 18.93
C ASP A 34 -6.64 16.16 17.60
N ARG A 35 -6.21 14.90 17.57
CA ARG A 35 -6.18 14.17 16.31
C ARG A 35 -7.66 13.94 16.01
N HIS A 36 -8.26 14.88 15.32
CA HIS A 36 -9.33 14.56 14.43
C HIS A 36 -8.74 13.43 13.54
N THR A 37 -8.97 12.20 13.92
CA THR A 37 -8.78 11.06 13.04
C THR A 37 -9.80 11.29 11.94
N MET A 38 -9.38 12.02 10.90
CA MET A 38 -10.20 12.13 9.71
C MET A 38 -10.48 10.69 9.29
N ALA A 39 -11.74 10.34 9.22
CA ALA A 39 -12.14 9.01 8.77
C ALA A 39 -11.44 8.75 7.42
N VAL A 40 -10.85 7.55 7.28
CA VAL A 40 -10.22 7.14 6.03
C VAL A 40 -11.25 7.28 4.92
N LYS A 41 -10.90 8.03 3.87
CA LYS A 41 -11.87 8.42 2.84
C LYS A 41 -12.18 7.28 1.88
N PHE A 42 -11.15 6.49 1.52
CA PHE A 42 -11.28 5.40 0.55
C PHE A 42 -10.40 4.20 0.94
N HIS A 43 -10.82 3.01 0.52
CA HIS A 43 -10.07 1.77 0.67
C HIS A 43 -9.51 1.31 -0.68
N ILE A 44 -8.19 1.14 -0.76
CA ILE A 44 -7.49 0.69 -1.95
C ILE A 44 -6.87 -0.67 -1.68
N LEU A 45 -7.00 -1.59 -2.63
CA LEU A 45 -6.38 -2.91 -2.59
C LEU A 45 -5.26 -2.99 -3.62
N LEU A 46 -4.05 -3.29 -3.15
CA LEU A 46 -2.90 -3.62 -4.00
C LEU A 46 -2.75 -5.13 -4.12
N LEU A 47 -2.79 -5.63 -5.34
CA LEU A 47 -2.56 -7.04 -5.66
C LEU A 47 -1.28 -7.21 -6.48
N ASN A 48 -0.45 -8.18 -6.09
CA ASN A 48 0.77 -8.54 -6.79
C ASN A 48 0.75 -10.03 -7.14
N GLY A 49 0.99 -10.34 -8.39
CA GLY A 49 1.03 -11.69 -8.94
C GLY A 49 2.36 -12.42 -8.72
N PRO A 50 2.57 -13.51 -9.47
CA PRO A 50 3.69 -14.42 -9.25
C PRO A 50 5.04 -13.75 -9.47
N ASN A 51 6.02 -14.18 -8.65
CA ASN A 51 7.42 -13.75 -8.69
C ASN A 51 7.67 -12.28 -8.31
N ILE A 52 6.66 -11.47 -8.01
CA ILE A 52 6.86 -10.09 -7.53
C ILE A 52 7.52 -10.09 -6.14
N ASN A 53 7.36 -11.15 -5.35
CA ASN A 53 8.11 -11.36 -4.11
C ASN A 53 9.63 -11.47 -4.29
N MET A 54 10.11 -11.71 -5.53
CA MET A 54 11.53 -11.84 -5.86
C MET A 54 12.17 -10.52 -6.33
N LEU A 55 11.43 -9.40 -6.27
CA LEU A 55 11.98 -8.08 -6.58
C LEU A 55 13.18 -7.75 -5.69
N GLY A 56 14.13 -7.00 -6.25
CA GLY A 56 15.40 -6.66 -5.60
C GLY A 56 16.48 -7.75 -5.68
N THR A 57 16.08 -9.02 -5.90
CA THR A 57 17.02 -10.14 -6.05
C THR A 57 17.05 -10.72 -7.44
N ARG A 58 15.96 -10.58 -8.20
CA ARG A 58 15.83 -11.09 -9.57
C ARG A 58 15.92 -9.96 -10.60
N GLU A 59 16.86 -10.08 -11.55
CA GLU A 59 17.02 -9.20 -12.72
C GLU A 59 16.88 -7.69 -12.36
N PRO A 60 17.71 -7.15 -11.43
CA PRO A 60 17.56 -5.77 -10.96
C PRO A 60 17.72 -4.74 -12.09
N GLU A 61 18.39 -5.10 -13.18
CA GLU A 61 18.53 -4.30 -14.40
C GLU A 61 17.19 -4.09 -15.15
N LYS A 62 16.22 -5.01 -14.97
CA LYS A 62 14.89 -4.93 -15.60
C LYS A 62 13.82 -4.36 -14.68
N TYR A 63 13.89 -4.71 -13.40
CA TYR A 63 12.82 -4.42 -12.43
C TYR A 63 13.22 -3.38 -11.39
N GLY A 64 14.50 -2.96 -11.38
CA GLY A 64 15.06 -2.07 -10.38
C GLY A 64 15.53 -2.80 -9.12
N PRO A 65 16.27 -2.11 -8.22
CA PRO A 65 16.87 -2.69 -7.03
C PRO A 65 15.91 -2.81 -5.85
N LEU A 66 14.73 -2.17 -5.91
CA LEU A 66 13.80 -2.14 -4.79
C LEU A 66 13.11 -3.48 -4.59
N THR A 67 13.03 -3.90 -3.35
CA THR A 67 12.24 -5.06 -2.93
C THR A 67 10.74 -4.76 -2.91
N LEU A 68 9.90 -5.79 -2.96
CA LEU A 68 8.45 -5.61 -2.81
C LEU A 68 8.09 -4.95 -1.47
N ALA A 69 8.79 -5.33 -0.38
CA ALA A 69 8.55 -4.75 0.94
C ALA A 69 8.79 -3.22 0.96
N GLU A 70 9.87 -2.76 0.33
CA GLU A 70 10.16 -1.32 0.22
C GLU A 70 9.10 -0.58 -0.60
N ILE A 71 8.62 -1.18 -1.70
CA ILE A 71 7.54 -0.62 -2.53
C ILE A 71 6.26 -0.51 -1.71
N VAL A 72 5.85 -1.56 -1.00
CA VAL A 72 4.63 -1.58 -0.18
C VAL A 72 4.72 -0.57 0.96
N ASN A 73 5.86 -0.50 1.67
CA ASN A 73 6.07 0.47 2.75
C ASN A 73 5.96 1.92 2.24
N ARG A 74 6.56 2.21 1.08
CA ARG A 74 6.44 3.52 0.43
C ARG A 74 4.98 3.85 0.11
N LEU A 75 4.28 2.93 -0.55
CA LEU A 75 2.87 3.13 -0.91
C LEU A 75 1.95 3.28 0.30
N THR A 76 2.20 2.53 1.38
CA THR A 76 1.44 2.67 2.63
C THR A 76 1.61 4.08 3.22
N SER A 77 2.83 4.61 3.18
CA SER A 77 3.10 5.98 3.64
C SER A 77 2.43 7.03 2.74
N GLU A 78 2.47 6.84 1.41
CA GLU A 78 1.80 7.72 0.45
C GLU A 78 0.27 7.67 0.62
N ALA A 79 -0.31 6.47 0.81
CA ALA A 79 -1.74 6.29 1.05
C ALA A 79 -2.20 7.01 2.33
N ALA A 80 -1.43 6.88 3.41
CA ALA A 80 -1.70 7.60 4.67
C ALA A 80 -1.67 9.12 4.48
N ALA A 81 -0.70 9.64 3.71
CA ALA A 81 -0.62 11.07 3.37
C ALA A 81 -1.81 11.56 2.53
N LEU A 82 -2.41 10.68 1.74
CA LEU A 82 -3.61 10.95 0.92
C LEU A 82 -4.92 10.65 1.67
N ASN A 83 -4.86 10.29 2.95
CA ASN A 83 -6.00 9.92 3.80
C ASN A 83 -6.82 8.74 3.23
N VAL A 84 -6.14 7.74 2.67
CA VAL A 84 -6.73 6.49 2.20
C VAL A 84 -6.06 5.29 2.87
N SER A 85 -6.78 4.17 3.01
CA SER A 85 -6.17 2.92 3.45
C SER A 85 -5.66 2.11 2.26
N LEU A 86 -4.61 1.34 2.47
CA LEU A 86 -4.02 0.45 1.49
C LEU A 86 -3.87 -0.95 2.09
N ASP A 87 -4.64 -1.90 1.57
CA ASP A 87 -4.43 -3.32 1.80
C ASP A 87 -3.53 -3.90 0.73
N HIS A 88 -2.77 -4.93 1.07
CA HIS A 88 -1.84 -5.56 0.14
C HIS A 88 -1.89 -7.08 0.23
N LEU A 89 -1.89 -7.75 -0.94
CA LEU A 89 -1.62 -9.17 -1.07
C LEU A 89 -0.66 -9.42 -2.24
N GLN A 90 0.34 -10.25 -2.01
CA GLN A 90 1.14 -10.89 -3.07
C GLN A 90 0.92 -12.39 -3.03
N SER A 91 0.71 -13.02 -4.18
CA SER A 91 0.61 -14.47 -4.27
C SER A 91 1.14 -15.01 -5.60
N ASN A 92 1.77 -16.19 -5.52
CA ASN A 92 2.12 -17.00 -6.70
C ASN A 92 0.96 -17.93 -7.11
N ALA A 93 -0.09 -18.03 -6.28
CA ALA A 93 -1.26 -18.85 -6.53
C ALA A 93 -2.40 -18.00 -7.10
N GLU A 94 -2.87 -18.35 -8.29
CA GLU A 94 -3.95 -17.64 -8.99
C GLU A 94 -5.24 -17.57 -8.16
N HIS A 95 -5.65 -18.69 -7.57
CA HIS A 95 -6.87 -18.75 -6.75
C HIS A 95 -6.81 -17.81 -5.54
N ALA A 96 -5.64 -17.61 -4.93
CA ALA A 96 -5.52 -16.69 -3.79
C ALA A 96 -5.78 -15.23 -4.20
N LEU A 97 -5.38 -14.84 -5.41
CA LEU A 97 -5.71 -13.52 -5.96
C LEU A 97 -7.19 -13.41 -6.27
N ILE A 98 -7.80 -14.44 -6.85
CA ILE A 98 -9.24 -14.51 -7.15
C ILE A 98 -10.05 -14.38 -5.85
N ASP A 99 -9.73 -15.18 -4.83
CA ASP A 99 -10.41 -15.13 -3.53
C ASP A 99 -10.30 -13.74 -2.89
N ARG A 100 -9.13 -13.11 -2.98
CA ARG A 100 -8.93 -11.74 -2.43
C ARG A 100 -9.72 -10.68 -3.23
N ILE A 101 -9.85 -10.85 -4.55
CA ILE A 101 -10.70 -9.99 -5.38
C ILE A 101 -12.16 -10.14 -4.95
N HIS A 102 -12.67 -11.37 -4.79
CA HIS A 102 -14.05 -11.61 -4.33
C HIS A 102 -14.30 -11.00 -2.95
N GLN A 103 -13.35 -11.10 -2.02
CA GLN A 103 -13.42 -10.49 -0.69
C GLN A 103 -13.40 -8.95 -0.72
N ALA A 104 -12.93 -8.35 -1.81
CA ALA A 104 -12.91 -6.89 -1.96
C ALA A 104 -14.30 -6.29 -2.22
N LYS A 105 -15.27 -7.11 -2.67
CA LYS A 105 -16.63 -6.66 -2.95
C LYS A 105 -17.23 -5.95 -1.73
N ASP A 106 -17.81 -4.79 -1.96
CA ASP A 106 -18.50 -3.95 -0.96
C ASP A 106 -17.59 -3.33 0.14
N ASN A 107 -16.25 -3.53 0.07
CA ASN A 107 -15.33 -2.97 1.08
C ASN A 107 -14.04 -2.35 0.51
N VAL A 108 -13.86 -2.36 -0.81
CA VAL A 108 -12.72 -1.75 -1.51
C VAL A 108 -13.26 -0.84 -2.61
N ASP A 109 -12.74 0.36 -2.69
CA ASP A 109 -13.16 1.37 -3.67
C ASP A 109 -12.37 1.31 -4.97
N TYR A 110 -11.13 0.84 -4.93
CA TYR A 110 -10.25 0.74 -6.10
C TYR A 110 -9.22 -0.37 -5.96
N ILE A 111 -8.91 -1.06 -7.07
CA ILE A 111 -7.88 -2.10 -7.10
C ILE A 111 -6.68 -1.60 -7.92
N LEU A 112 -5.49 -1.74 -7.38
CA LEU A 112 -4.22 -1.63 -8.09
C LEU A 112 -3.68 -3.05 -8.26
N ILE A 113 -3.44 -3.49 -9.48
CA ILE A 113 -3.00 -4.86 -9.71
C ILE A 113 -1.77 -4.91 -10.61
N ASN A 114 -0.69 -5.51 -10.10
CA ASN A 114 0.40 -6.00 -10.93
C ASN A 114 0.24 -7.52 -11.08
N PRO A 115 -0.44 -7.99 -12.13
CA PRO A 115 -0.77 -9.40 -12.29
C PRO A 115 0.45 -10.25 -12.67
N ALA A 116 1.57 -9.61 -13.00
CA ALA A 116 2.78 -10.27 -13.51
C ALA A 116 2.46 -11.20 -14.70
N ALA A 117 2.93 -12.44 -14.68
CA ALA A 117 2.68 -13.38 -15.78
C ALA A 117 1.20 -13.74 -15.96
N PHE A 118 0.37 -13.63 -14.93
CA PHE A 118 -1.06 -13.93 -15.03
C PHE A 118 -1.81 -13.01 -15.99
N THR A 119 -1.28 -11.83 -16.29
CA THR A 119 -1.89 -10.93 -17.29
C THR A 119 -1.98 -11.59 -18.67
N HIS A 120 -1.04 -12.51 -18.98
CA HIS A 120 -0.96 -13.17 -20.28
C HIS A 120 -1.72 -14.52 -20.32
N THR A 121 -2.24 -15.01 -19.19
CA THR A 121 -2.76 -16.37 -19.06
C THR A 121 -4.09 -16.49 -18.34
N SER A 122 -4.45 -15.53 -17.48
CA SER A 122 -5.59 -15.70 -16.57
C SER A 122 -6.86 -15.01 -17.07
N VAL A 123 -7.73 -15.77 -17.70
CA VAL A 123 -9.13 -15.38 -17.89
C VAL A 123 -9.88 -15.34 -16.54
N ALA A 124 -9.51 -16.22 -15.61
CA ALA A 124 -10.17 -16.33 -14.31
C ALA A 124 -9.99 -15.07 -13.45
N ILE A 125 -8.80 -14.43 -13.43
CA ILE A 125 -8.60 -13.15 -12.76
C ILE A 125 -9.39 -12.04 -13.47
N ARG A 126 -9.45 -12.02 -14.79
CA ARG A 126 -10.30 -11.09 -15.56
C ARG A 126 -11.76 -11.19 -15.10
N ASP A 127 -12.30 -12.40 -15.07
CA ASP A 127 -13.69 -12.64 -14.71
C ASP A 127 -13.98 -12.25 -13.26
N ALA A 128 -13.04 -12.50 -12.34
CA ALA A 128 -13.14 -12.08 -10.95
C ALA A 128 -13.20 -10.55 -10.81
N LEU A 129 -12.34 -9.81 -11.52
CA LEU A 129 -12.35 -8.34 -11.54
C LEU A 129 -13.66 -7.78 -12.09
N LEU A 130 -14.18 -8.36 -13.17
CA LEU A 130 -15.47 -7.99 -13.75
C LEU A 130 -16.63 -8.30 -12.80
N ALA A 131 -16.59 -9.43 -12.11
CA ALA A 131 -17.66 -9.87 -11.19
C ALA A 131 -17.83 -8.95 -9.99
N VAL A 132 -16.74 -8.38 -9.45
CA VAL A 132 -16.80 -7.44 -8.32
C VAL A 132 -17.13 -6.02 -8.76
N ASN A 133 -16.93 -5.69 -10.03
CA ASN A 133 -17.19 -4.37 -10.64
C ASN A 133 -16.50 -3.21 -9.90
N ILE A 134 -15.31 -3.46 -9.35
CA ILE A 134 -14.46 -2.42 -8.75
C ILE A 134 -13.50 -1.92 -9.83
N PRO A 135 -13.37 -0.59 -10.03
CA PRO A 135 -12.43 -0.06 -11.01
C PRO A 135 -10.99 -0.44 -10.63
N PHE A 136 -10.16 -0.77 -11.63
CA PHE A 136 -8.79 -1.14 -11.36
C PHE A 136 -7.79 -0.53 -12.35
N ILE A 137 -6.54 -0.37 -11.90
CA ILE A 137 -5.39 -0.02 -12.74
C ILE A 137 -4.46 -1.23 -12.81
N GLU A 138 -4.15 -1.65 -14.04
CA GLU A 138 -3.13 -2.67 -14.31
C GLU A 138 -1.75 -2.02 -14.30
N ILE A 139 -0.78 -2.66 -13.62
CA ILE A 139 0.58 -2.13 -13.43
C ILE A 139 1.60 -3.18 -13.87
N HIS A 140 2.60 -2.75 -14.62
CA HIS A 140 3.79 -3.53 -14.96
C HIS A 140 5.04 -2.68 -14.74
N LEU A 141 6.04 -3.22 -14.01
CA LEU A 141 7.30 -2.52 -13.79
C LEU A 141 8.08 -2.33 -15.09
N SER A 142 8.15 -3.39 -15.92
CA SER A 142 8.83 -3.35 -17.20
C SER A 142 7.91 -2.87 -18.33
N ASN A 143 8.50 -2.34 -19.40
CA ASN A 143 7.77 -2.11 -20.63
C ASN A 143 7.48 -3.45 -21.34
N VAL A 144 6.25 -3.95 -21.17
CA VAL A 144 5.82 -5.24 -21.74
C VAL A 144 5.85 -5.25 -23.26
N HIS A 145 5.72 -4.10 -23.91
CA HIS A 145 5.76 -3.97 -25.37
C HIS A 145 7.17 -4.09 -25.96
N ALA A 146 8.21 -3.91 -25.14
CA ALA A 146 9.61 -4.09 -25.52
C ALA A 146 10.14 -5.50 -25.20
N ARG A 147 9.24 -6.44 -24.85
CA ARG A 147 9.58 -7.82 -24.48
C ARG A 147 9.14 -8.80 -25.54
N GLU A 148 9.17 -10.10 -25.20
CA GLU A 148 8.81 -11.19 -26.11
C GLU A 148 7.34 -11.02 -26.61
N PRO A 149 7.02 -11.41 -27.86
CA PRO A 149 5.71 -11.16 -28.46
C PRO A 149 4.54 -11.67 -27.62
N PHE A 150 4.68 -12.81 -26.92
CA PHE A 150 3.62 -13.37 -26.08
C PHE A 150 3.30 -12.51 -24.84
N ARG A 151 4.18 -11.53 -24.48
CA ARG A 151 3.93 -10.60 -23.38
C ARG A 151 3.21 -9.33 -23.82
N GLN A 152 3.00 -9.13 -25.09
CA GLN A 152 2.33 -7.92 -25.59
C GLN A 152 0.81 -8.00 -25.43
N HIS A 153 0.27 -9.21 -25.21
CA HIS A 153 -1.16 -9.38 -24.96
C HIS A 153 -1.45 -9.50 -23.46
N SER A 154 -2.46 -8.75 -23.00
CA SER A 154 -3.03 -8.85 -21.66
C SER A 154 -4.51 -9.17 -21.75
N TYR A 155 -4.97 -10.10 -20.90
CA TYR A 155 -6.40 -10.36 -20.70
C TYR A 155 -7.10 -9.35 -19.80
N LEU A 156 -6.36 -8.38 -19.23
CA LEU A 156 -6.90 -7.40 -18.29
C LEU A 156 -6.94 -5.99 -18.85
N SER A 157 -6.03 -5.63 -19.75
CA SER A 157 -5.81 -4.24 -20.17
C SER A 157 -7.03 -3.59 -20.83
N ASP A 158 -7.84 -4.34 -21.56
CA ASP A 158 -9.03 -3.85 -22.24
C ASP A 158 -10.21 -3.55 -21.29
N VAL A 159 -10.21 -4.12 -20.09
CA VAL A 159 -11.22 -3.90 -19.04
C VAL A 159 -10.71 -3.06 -17.88
N ALA A 160 -9.41 -2.75 -17.85
CA ALA A 160 -8.81 -1.89 -16.85
C ALA A 160 -9.25 -0.42 -17.04
N ALA A 161 -9.45 0.31 -15.95
CA ALA A 161 -9.65 1.75 -15.99
C ALA A 161 -8.40 2.50 -16.48
N GLY A 162 -7.23 1.88 -16.43
CA GLY A 162 -5.97 2.39 -16.96
C GLY A 162 -4.87 1.35 -16.84
N VAL A 163 -3.82 1.52 -17.65
CA VAL A 163 -2.65 0.66 -17.68
C VAL A 163 -1.40 1.51 -17.51
N ILE A 164 -0.49 1.09 -16.62
CA ILE A 164 0.82 1.71 -16.40
C ILE A 164 1.87 0.64 -16.64
N CYS A 165 2.79 0.87 -17.55
CA CYS A 165 3.90 -0.06 -17.80
C CYS A 165 5.22 0.68 -18.07
N GLY A 166 6.34 0.06 -17.68
CA GLY A 166 7.68 0.54 -18.00
C GLY A 166 8.26 1.63 -17.09
N LEU A 167 7.54 1.99 -16.03
CA LEU A 167 7.96 3.04 -15.09
C LEU A 167 8.58 2.49 -13.80
N GLY A 168 8.97 1.21 -13.79
CA GLY A 168 9.53 0.57 -12.61
C GLY A 168 8.60 0.68 -11.39
N ALA A 169 9.19 0.83 -10.22
CA ALA A 169 8.45 0.94 -8.97
C ALA A 169 7.61 2.24 -8.85
N ASP A 170 7.95 3.30 -9.60
CA ASP A 170 7.19 4.55 -9.56
C ASP A 170 5.80 4.41 -10.17
N GLY A 171 5.60 3.41 -11.05
CA GLY A 171 4.30 3.06 -11.59
C GLY A 171 3.24 2.80 -10.52
N TYR A 172 3.62 2.23 -9.38
CA TYR A 172 2.72 2.00 -8.25
C TYR A 172 2.25 3.31 -7.61
N SER A 173 3.17 4.26 -7.39
CA SER A 173 2.83 5.58 -6.85
C SER A 173 1.90 6.35 -7.78
N TYR A 174 2.15 6.32 -9.08
CA TYR A 174 1.28 6.97 -10.07
C TYR A 174 -0.10 6.32 -10.13
N ALA A 175 -0.17 4.99 -10.00
CA ALA A 175 -1.45 4.28 -9.94
C ALA A 175 -2.26 4.69 -8.70
N LEU A 176 -1.62 4.74 -7.52
CA LEU A 176 -2.25 5.18 -6.27
C LEU A 176 -2.79 6.61 -6.38
N GLN A 177 -1.98 7.55 -6.82
CA GLN A 177 -2.38 8.94 -6.99
C GLN A 177 -3.54 9.09 -7.98
N THR A 178 -3.51 8.31 -9.09
CA THR A 178 -4.57 8.32 -10.10
C THR A 178 -5.86 7.76 -9.55
N ALA A 179 -5.81 6.65 -8.79
CA ALA A 179 -6.98 6.05 -8.16
C ALA A 179 -7.65 7.03 -7.19
N VAL A 180 -6.87 7.64 -6.29
CA VAL A 180 -7.38 8.62 -5.32
C VAL A 180 -7.98 9.85 -6.01
N LYS A 181 -7.32 10.35 -7.06
CA LYS A 181 -7.85 11.47 -7.85
C LYS A 181 -9.21 11.14 -8.48
N ARG A 182 -9.35 9.95 -9.10
CA ARG A 182 -10.60 9.51 -9.72
C ARG A 182 -11.72 9.33 -8.71
N LEU A 183 -11.45 8.67 -7.59
CA LEU A 183 -12.42 8.51 -6.50
C LEU A 183 -12.89 9.86 -5.96
N SER A 184 -11.98 10.83 -5.82
CA SER A 184 -12.32 12.18 -5.34
C SER A 184 -13.12 13.01 -6.34
N GLN A 185 -13.15 12.66 -7.61
CA GLN A 185 -13.94 13.34 -8.65
C GLN A 185 -15.34 12.72 -8.83
N SER A 186 -15.55 11.51 -8.35
CA SER A 186 -16.82 10.77 -8.48
C SER A 186 -17.77 11.01 -7.29
N HIS A 187 -17.31 11.77 -6.31
CA HIS A 187 -18.02 12.17 -5.09
C HIS A 187 -17.99 13.71 -4.94
#